data_13e75aa2081f5dd4ff32c296195b8c57
#
_entry.id   13e75aa2081f5dd4ff32c296195b8c57
#
_cell.length_a   1.000
_cell.length_b   1.000
_cell.length_c   1.000
_cell.angle_alpha   90.00
_cell.angle_beta   90.00
_cell.angle_gamma   90.00
#
_symmetry.space_group_name_H-M   'P 1'
#
loop_
_entity.id
_entity.type
_entity.pdbx_description
1 polymer ?
#
loop_
_entity_poly.entity_id
_entity_poly.type
_entity_poly.pdbx_seq_one_letter_code
_entity_poly.pdbx_strand_id
1 'polypeptide(L)'
;MSARLIGLCPGSGPARRARLAVALTAITATASCGSSSGGAFQPSGTFGGPSAPPATTAAPPPSALPTAQVDQTVLQRYREYQRVYKQVYETNDPAPLAAVATDPLLTNVTQDVEKTRSKGEIWRFTNVLNPKIQGRSTDGTQVIVLDCVRTLGAYRYSARTGERLGSLPGGTALYQVFMRYDAGTWKASKATLGKKC
;
A
#
# COMPACT_ATOMS: atom_id res chain seq x y z
N MET A 1 1.37 -21.65 1.09
CA MET A 1 0.43 -21.68 -0.05
C MET A 1 0.40 -20.28 -0.65
N SER A 2 1.12 -20.09 -1.78
CA SER A 2 1.24 -18.79 -2.45
C SER A 2 -0.08 -18.43 -3.09
N ALA A 3 -0.63 -17.26 -2.75
CA ALA A 3 -1.77 -16.68 -3.45
C ALA A 3 -1.33 -16.28 -4.86
N ARG A 4 -1.49 -17.18 -5.81
CA ARG A 4 -1.30 -16.86 -7.23
C ARG A 4 -2.48 -16.02 -7.69
N LEU A 5 -2.34 -14.72 -7.66
CA LEU A 5 -3.13 -13.83 -8.46
C LEU A 5 -2.63 -13.99 -9.91
N ILE A 6 -3.47 -14.64 -10.72
CA ILE A 6 -3.36 -14.75 -12.18
C ILE A 6 -2.03 -15.32 -12.67
N GLY A 7 -1.91 -16.66 -12.66
CA GLY A 7 -0.87 -17.36 -13.38
C GLY A 7 -1.02 -17.18 -14.89
N LEU A 8 -0.07 -16.56 -15.56
CA LEU A 8 0.15 -16.60 -17.00
C LEU A 8 1.53 -17.15 -17.27
N CYS A 9 1.56 -18.15 -18.14
CA CYS A 9 2.65 -19.03 -18.53
C CYS A 9 3.95 -18.35 -18.98
N PRO A 10 5.11 -19.06 -18.93
CA PRO A 10 6.42 -18.52 -19.23
C PRO A 10 6.69 -18.52 -20.74
N GLY A 11 7.07 -17.36 -21.27
CA GLY A 11 7.72 -17.27 -22.58
C GLY A 11 9.22 -17.05 -22.37
N SER A 12 10.01 -18.08 -22.67
CA SER A 12 11.47 -18.03 -22.69
C SER A 12 11.96 -17.29 -23.93
N GLY A 13 12.81 -16.30 -23.78
CA GLY A 13 13.54 -15.66 -24.88
C GLY A 13 14.89 -15.13 -24.38
N PRO A 14 15.98 -15.26 -25.19
CA PRO A 14 17.35 -15.25 -24.69
C PRO A 14 17.96 -13.87 -24.48
N ALA A 15 18.93 -13.89 -23.60
CA ALA A 15 19.79 -12.78 -23.18
C ALA A 15 20.51 -12.06 -24.35
N ARG A 16 20.51 -10.74 -24.35
CA ARG A 16 21.59 -9.94 -24.93
C ARG A 16 22.16 -9.00 -23.88
N ARG A 17 23.40 -9.28 -23.52
CA ARG A 17 24.27 -8.42 -22.69
C ARG A 17 24.67 -7.22 -23.52
N ALA A 18 24.41 -6.02 -23.05
CA ALA A 18 25.10 -4.82 -23.47
C ALA A 18 25.67 -4.13 -22.23
N ARG A 19 26.98 -4.15 -22.13
CA ARG A 19 27.78 -3.35 -21.18
C ARG A 19 27.85 -1.94 -21.73
N LEU A 20 27.57 -0.93 -20.91
CA LEU A 20 28.04 0.42 -21.16
C LEU A 20 28.51 1.03 -19.85
N ALA A 21 29.71 1.59 -19.92
CA ALA A 21 30.53 2.07 -18.83
C ALA A 21 30.28 3.57 -18.58
N VAL A 22 30.38 3.93 -17.32
CA VAL A 22 31.07 5.08 -16.68
C VAL A 22 30.87 6.48 -17.21
N ALA A 23 30.52 7.40 -16.32
CA ALA A 23 31.28 8.66 -16.07
C ALA A 23 30.92 9.22 -14.68
N LEU A 24 31.89 9.26 -13.79
CA LEU A 24 31.93 10.06 -12.58
C LEU A 24 32.15 11.53 -12.95
N THR A 25 31.31 12.44 -12.45
CA THR A 25 31.65 13.86 -12.35
C THR A 25 31.43 14.32 -10.90
N ALA A 26 32.52 14.64 -10.26
CA ALA A 26 32.58 15.28 -8.95
C ALA A 26 32.28 16.77 -9.10
N ILE A 27 31.36 17.32 -8.33
CA ILE A 27 31.11 18.75 -8.20
C ILE A 27 31.40 19.14 -6.75
N THR A 28 32.44 19.98 -6.59
CA THR A 28 32.86 20.61 -5.34
C THR A 28 31.97 21.81 -5.05
N ALA A 29 31.34 21.84 -3.86
CA ALA A 29 30.59 22.99 -3.37
C ALA A 29 31.49 23.85 -2.47
N THR A 30 31.67 25.12 -2.83
CA THR A 30 32.36 26.14 -2.05
C THR A 30 31.42 26.76 -1.03
N ALA A 31 31.84 26.74 0.23
CA ALA A 31 31.19 27.45 1.33
C ALA A 31 31.54 28.95 1.26
N SER A 32 30.53 29.82 1.29
CA SER A 32 30.68 31.25 1.46
C SER A 32 30.16 31.67 2.83
N CYS A 33 31.08 32.04 3.74
CA CYS A 33 30.76 32.72 4.99
C CYS A 33 30.56 34.21 4.70
N GLY A 34 29.35 34.72 4.89
CA GLY A 34 29.03 36.12 4.93
C GLY A 34 28.80 36.60 6.34
N SER A 35 29.78 37.33 6.92
CA SER A 35 29.59 38.06 8.17
C SER A 35 28.95 39.40 7.88
N SER A 36 27.83 39.73 8.50
CA SER A 36 27.36 41.12 8.62
C SER A 36 26.95 41.39 10.06
N SER A 37 27.73 42.30 10.63
CA SER A 37 27.57 42.89 11.96
C SER A 37 26.43 43.92 11.99
N GLY A 38 25.73 44.00 13.11
CA GLY A 38 25.17 45.25 13.60
C GLY A 38 23.65 45.30 13.66
N GLY A 39 23.11 45.30 14.89
CA GLY A 39 21.78 45.67 15.21
C GLY A 39 21.28 44.98 16.49
N ALA A 40 21.62 45.54 17.64
CA ALA A 40 21.07 45.07 18.91
C ALA A 40 19.59 45.41 19.00
N PHE A 41 18.73 44.46 18.65
CA PHE A 41 17.32 44.46 19.05
C PHE A 41 17.23 43.67 20.35
N GLN A 42 16.93 44.34 21.44
CA GLN A 42 16.62 43.73 22.71
C GLN A 42 15.10 43.60 22.85
N PRO A 43 14.51 42.45 22.57
CA PRO A 43 13.09 42.27 22.87
C PRO A 43 12.95 41.93 24.33
N SER A 44 12.42 42.87 25.10
CA SER A 44 11.88 42.63 26.46
C SER A 44 10.57 41.84 26.30
N GLY A 45 10.67 40.55 26.20
CA GLY A 45 9.52 39.64 26.21
C GLY A 45 9.99 38.33 26.86
N THR A 46 9.34 37.96 27.93
CA THR A 46 9.48 36.67 28.58
C THR A 46 8.99 35.62 27.58
N PHE A 47 9.90 35.02 26.81
CA PHE A 47 9.54 33.85 26.02
C PHE A 47 9.26 32.70 26.98
N GLY A 48 7.97 32.36 27.12
CA GLY A 48 7.60 31.07 27.72
C GLY A 48 8.38 29.99 27.02
N GLY A 49 9.02 29.12 27.81
CA GLY A 49 9.84 28.01 27.30
C GLY A 49 9.08 27.21 26.24
N PRO A 50 9.79 26.46 25.38
CA PRO A 50 9.15 25.68 24.34
C PRO A 50 8.09 24.78 24.96
N SER A 51 6.83 25.03 24.59
CA SER A 51 5.73 24.11 24.94
C SER A 51 6.12 22.75 24.39
N ALA A 52 6.28 21.78 25.27
CA ALA A 52 6.51 20.39 24.84
C ALA A 52 5.44 20.04 23.78
N PRO A 53 5.81 19.41 22.67
CA PRO A 53 4.83 18.97 21.70
C PRO A 53 3.78 18.13 22.42
N PRO A 54 2.48 18.27 22.08
CA PRO A 54 1.43 17.50 22.72
C PRO A 54 1.79 16.02 22.61
N ALA A 55 1.83 15.33 23.74
CA ALA A 55 2.08 13.90 23.76
C ALA A 55 1.04 13.23 22.86
N THR A 56 1.48 12.59 21.79
CA THR A 56 0.61 11.84 20.88
C THR A 56 0.04 10.68 21.70
N THR A 57 -1.16 10.81 22.21
CA THR A 57 -1.85 9.75 22.93
C THR A 57 -2.00 8.57 21.97
N ALA A 58 -1.35 7.45 22.27
CA ALA A 58 -1.48 6.23 21.49
C ALA A 58 -2.95 5.83 21.40
N ALA A 59 -3.40 5.42 20.20
CA ALA A 59 -4.76 4.94 20.01
C ALA A 59 -5.05 3.76 20.95
N PRO A 60 -6.23 3.70 21.59
CA PRO A 60 -6.57 2.62 22.51
C PRO A 60 -6.51 1.26 21.78
N PRO A 61 -6.10 0.18 22.47
CA PRO A 61 -6.06 -1.15 21.88
C PRO A 61 -7.48 -1.61 21.51
N PRO A 62 -7.65 -2.46 20.47
CA PRO A 62 -8.96 -2.93 20.02
C PRO A 62 -9.80 -3.58 21.11
N SER A 63 -9.16 -4.26 22.06
CA SER A 63 -9.80 -4.91 23.22
C SER A 63 -10.49 -3.91 24.18
N ALA A 64 -10.12 -2.64 24.15
CA ALA A 64 -10.74 -1.60 24.97
C ALA A 64 -11.96 -0.93 24.31
N LEU A 65 -12.28 -1.29 23.06
CA LEU A 65 -13.36 -0.69 22.28
C LEU A 65 -14.57 -1.63 22.16
N PRO A 66 -15.80 -1.10 22.03
CA PRO A 66 -16.97 -1.90 21.69
C PRO A 66 -16.75 -2.66 20.37
N THR A 67 -17.16 -3.91 20.32
CA THR A 67 -17.01 -4.79 19.16
C THR A 67 -17.55 -4.15 17.86
N ALA A 68 -18.72 -3.51 17.92
CA ALA A 68 -19.31 -2.85 16.75
C ALA A 68 -18.43 -1.73 16.20
N GLN A 69 -17.75 -0.98 17.07
CA GLN A 69 -16.84 0.09 16.68
C GLN A 69 -15.58 -0.47 16.02
N VAL A 70 -15.03 -1.56 16.57
CA VAL A 70 -13.90 -2.28 15.98
C VAL A 70 -14.28 -2.78 14.58
N ASP A 71 -15.45 -3.40 14.43
CA ASP A 71 -15.94 -3.93 13.15
C ASP A 71 -16.05 -2.83 12.09
N GLN A 72 -16.67 -1.72 12.45
CA GLN A 72 -16.79 -0.59 11.54
C GLN A 72 -15.42 -0.08 11.08
N THR A 73 -14.48 0.05 12.02
CA THR A 73 -13.11 0.48 11.72
C THR A 73 -12.39 -0.52 10.82
N VAL A 74 -12.48 -1.82 11.11
CA VAL A 74 -11.88 -2.89 10.29
C VAL A 74 -12.44 -2.86 8.87
N LEU A 75 -13.76 -2.77 8.70
CA LEU A 75 -14.39 -2.73 7.38
C LEU A 75 -14.01 -1.46 6.59
N GLN A 76 -13.86 -0.34 7.27
CA GLN A 76 -13.37 0.90 6.65
C GLN A 76 -11.92 0.73 6.18
N ARG A 77 -11.04 0.19 7.02
CA ARG A 77 -9.62 -0.05 6.68
C ARG A 77 -9.47 -1.11 5.58
N TYR A 78 -10.33 -2.13 5.54
CA TYR A 78 -10.37 -3.08 4.45
C TYR A 78 -10.71 -2.40 3.10
N ARG A 79 -11.74 -1.53 3.07
CA ARG A 79 -12.08 -0.78 1.85
C ARG A 79 -10.94 0.13 1.40
N GLU A 80 -10.26 0.75 2.36
CA GLU A 80 -9.07 1.56 2.07
C GLU A 80 -7.93 0.72 1.48
N TYR A 81 -7.66 -0.46 2.04
CA TYR A 81 -6.72 -1.42 1.46
C TYR A 81 -7.09 -1.76 0.01
N GLN A 82 -8.35 -2.05 -0.29
CA GLN A 82 -8.80 -2.36 -1.65
C GLN A 82 -8.63 -1.17 -2.61
N ARG A 83 -8.86 0.05 -2.13
CA ARG A 83 -8.65 1.28 -2.90
C ARG A 83 -7.17 1.47 -3.25
N VAL A 84 -6.29 1.32 -2.25
CA VAL A 84 -4.84 1.43 -2.46
C VAL A 84 -4.32 0.29 -3.33
N TYR A 85 -4.78 -0.94 -3.11
CA TYR A 85 -4.46 -2.09 -3.95
C TYR A 85 -4.75 -1.82 -5.44
N LYS A 86 -5.93 -1.25 -5.75
CA LYS A 86 -6.26 -0.83 -7.11
C LYS A 86 -5.29 0.24 -7.62
N GLN A 87 -5.05 1.27 -6.83
CA GLN A 87 -4.19 2.40 -7.19
C GLN A 87 -2.76 1.95 -7.56
N VAL A 88 -2.15 1.06 -6.77
CA VAL A 88 -0.75 0.64 -7.01
C VAL A 88 -0.57 -0.12 -8.33
N TYR A 89 -1.59 -0.85 -8.79
CA TYR A 89 -1.57 -1.49 -10.11
C TYR A 89 -1.84 -0.51 -11.26
N GLU A 90 -2.56 0.58 -11.00
CA GLU A 90 -2.83 1.64 -11.98
C GLU A 90 -1.62 2.56 -12.18
N THR A 91 -0.79 2.72 -11.14
CA THR A 91 0.35 3.66 -11.13
C THR A 91 1.71 2.96 -11.20
N ASN A 92 1.77 1.64 -10.99
CA ASN A 92 3.01 0.88 -10.78
C ASN A 92 3.87 1.43 -9.62
N ASP A 93 3.24 2.07 -8.63
CA ASP A 93 3.90 2.58 -7.43
C ASP A 93 3.41 1.82 -6.20
N PRO A 94 4.20 0.90 -5.62
CA PRO A 94 3.81 0.13 -4.44
C PRO A 94 3.93 0.91 -3.13
N ALA A 95 4.56 2.08 -3.09
CA ALA A 95 4.84 2.81 -1.85
C ALA A 95 3.60 3.04 -0.95
N PRO A 96 2.40 3.37 -1.47
CA PRO A 96 1.21 3.56 -0.64
C PRO A 96 0.73 2.31 0.12
N LEU A 97 1.16 1.09 -0.29
CA LEU A 97 0.72 -0.16 0.36
C LEU A 97 1.11 -0.23 1.83
N ALA A 98 2.27 0.31 2.23
CA ALA A 98 2.76 0.24 3.61
C ALA A 98 1.81 0.88 4.64
N ALA A 99 0.96 1.82 4.20
CA ALA A 99 -0.05 2.44 5.05
C ALA A 99 -1.25 1.53 5.35
N VAL A 100 -1.52 0.53 4.50
CA VAL A 100 -2.74 -0.29 4.54
C VAL A 100 -2.48 -1.79 4.60
N ALA A 101 -1.24 -2.23 4.36
CA ALA A 101 -0.84 -3.62 4.41
C ALA A 101 0.43 -3.81 5.26
N THR A 102 0.63 -5.03 5.73
CA THR A 102 1.82 -5.49 6.45
C THR A 102 2.21 -6.88 5.95
N ASP A 103 3.40 -7.35 6.29
CA ASP A 103 3.89 -8.65 5.82
C ASP A 103 3.07 -9.84 6.33
N PRO A 104 2.99 -10.91 5.51
CA PRO A 104 3.64 -11.12 4.20
C PRO A 104 2.89 -10.53 2.99
N LEU A 105 1.69 -9.95 3.17
CA LEU A 105 0.89 -9.42 2.07
C LEU A 105 1.57 -8.22 1.39
N LEU A 106 2.16 -7.32 2.17
CA LEU A 106 2.88 -6.15 1.67
C LEU A 106 3.98 -6.56 0.67
N THR A 107 4.85 -7.46 1.08
CA THR A 107 5.94 -7.98 0.22
C THR A 107 5.39 -8.64 -1.04
N ASN A 108 4.38 -9.51 -0.92
CA ASN A 108 3.82 -10.23 -2.06
C ASN A 108 3.20 -9.30 -3.11
N VAL A 109 2.44 -8.31 -2.68
CA VAL A 109 1.79 -7.35 -3.61
C VAL A 109 2.84 -6.42 -4.23
N THR A 110 3.82 -5.95 -3.45
CA THR A 110 4.92 -5.14 -3.96
C THR A 110 5.66 -5.86 -5.09
N GLN A 111 6.06 -7.11 -4.88
CA GLN A 111 6.74 -7.93 -5.90
C GLN A 111 5.89 -8.13 -7.16
N ASP A 112 4.57 -8.30 -7.02
CA ASP A 112 3.68 -8.49 -8.18
C ASP A 112 3.50 -7.18 -8.97
N VAL A 113 3.40 -6.04 -8.29
CA VAL A 113 3.38 -4.71 -8.92
C VAL A 113 4.68 -4.44 -9.66
N GLU A 114 5.83 -4.71 -9.03
CA GLU A 114 7.15 -4.54 -9.67
C GLU A 114 7.34 -5.44 -10.88
N LYS A 115 6.85 -6.68 -10.81
CA LYS A 115 6.81 -7.61 -11.95
C LYS A 115 5.92 -7.08 -13.08
N THR A 116 4.79 -6.43 -12.77
CA THR A 116 3.92 -5.79 -13.75
C THR A 116 4.64 -4.60 -14.39
N ARG A 117 5.27 -3.76 -13.59
CA ARG A 117 6.07 -2.62 -14.05
C ARG A 117 7.22 -3.04 -14.95
N SER A 118 7.93 -4.12 -14.63
CA SER A 118 9.06 -4.62 -15.44
C SER A 118 8.65 -5.07 -16.84
N LYS A 119 7.35 -5.39 -17.04
CA LYS A 119 6.78 -5.68 -18.35
C LYS A 119 6.31 -4.44 -19.11
N GLY A 120 6.41 -3.27 -18.51
CA GLY A 120 5.87 -2.02 -19.07
C GLY A 120 4.34 -1.98 -19.10
N GLU A 121 3.69 -2.69 -18.19
CA GLU A 121 2.24 -2.84 -18.13
C GLU A 121 1.66 -2.16 -16.89
N ILE A 122 0.40 -1.73 -16.96
CA ILE A 122 -0.43 -1.35 -15.83
C ILE A 122 -1.76 -2.08 -15.90
N TRP A 123 -2.42 -2.25 -14.75
CA TRP A 123 -3.74 -2.85 -14.68
C TRP A 123 -4.76 -1.83 -14.19
N ARG A 124 -5.92 -1.82 -14.84
CA ARG A 124 -7.11 -1.08 -14.39
C ARG A 124 -8.25 -2.06 -14.23
N PHE A 125 -8.85 -2.07 -13.05
CA PHE A 125 -9.98 -2.94 -12.75
C PHE A 125 -10.99 -2.24 -11.87
N THR A 126 -12.24 -2.72 -11.95
CA THR A 126 -13.34 -2.20 -11.15
C THR A 126 -13.96 -3.35 -10.37
N ASN A 127 -13.91 -3.22 -9.05
CA ASN A 127 -14.46 -4.18 -8.10
C ASN A 127 -15.67 -3.58 -7.38
N VAL A 128 -16.71 -4.38 -7.21
CA VAL A 128 -17.81 -4.13 -6.28
C VAL A 128 -17.56 -4.99 -5.06
N LEU A 129 -17.50 -4.37 -3.88
CA LEU A 129 -17.15 -4.99 -2.62
C LEU A 129 -18.39 -5.19 -1.75
N ASN A 130 -18.47 -6.34 -1.08
CA ASN A 130 -19.50 -6.65 -0.09
C ASN A 130 -18.89 -7.33 1.15
N PRO A 131 -17.97 -6.64 1.86
CA PRO A 131 -17.22 -7.22 2.97
C PRO A 131 -18.08 -7.43 4.20
N LYS A 132 -17.83 -8.57 4.88
CA LYS A 132 -18.43 -8.95 6.16
C LYS A 132 -17.35 -9.45 7.11
N ILE A 133 -17.52 -9.22 8.39
CA ILE A 133 -16.68 -9.85 9.41
C ILE A 133 -17.06 -11.32 9.49
N GLN A 134 -16.07 -12.21 9.38
CA GLN A 134 -16.24 -13.66 9.49
C GLN A 134 -15.84 -14.18 10.88
N GLY A 135 -14.81 -13.59 11.46
CA GLY A 135 -14.29 -14.04 12.75
C GLY A 135 -13.18 -13.14 13.27
N ARG A 136 -12.73 -13.42 14.49
CA ARG A 136 -11.66 -12.69 15.17
C ARG A 136 -10.87 -13.62 16.07
N SER A 137 -9.62 -13.22 16.34
CA SER A 137 -8.79 -13.86 17.36
C SER A 137 -9.30 -13.55 18.76
N THR A 138 -8.96 -14.41 19.71
CA THR A 138 -9.36 -14.26 21.12
C THR A 138 -8.80 -13.00 21.78
N ASP A 139 -7.63 -12.57 21.35
CA ASP A 139 -6.96 -11.34 21.81
C ASP A 139 -7.47 -10.07 21.11
N GLY A 140 -8.38 -10.20 20.14
CA GLY A 140 -8.95 -9.09 19.40
C GLY A 140 -7.99 -8.39 18.43
N THR A 141 -6.77 -8.88 18.25
CA THR A 141 -5.75 -8.22 17.40
C THR A 141 -5.81 -8.64 15.94
N GLN A 142 -6.58 -9.68 15.61
CA GLN A 142 -6.82 -10.14 14.24
C GLN A 142 -8.31 -10.29 13.96
N VAL A 143 -8.70 -9.84 12.78
CA VAL A 143 -10.08 -9.98 12.28
C VAL A 143 -10.04 -10.53 10.85
N ILE A 144 -10.91 -11.47 10.56
CA ILE A 144 -11.07 -12.05 9.23
C ILE A 144 -12.25 -11.35 8.54
N VAL A 145 -11.95 -10.71 7.42
CA VAL A 145 -12.95 -10.14 6.52
C VAL A 145 -13.18 -11.10 5.37
N LEU A 146 -14.42 -11.44 5.11
CA LEU A 146 -14.85 -12.20 3.96
C LEU A 146 -15.60 -11.28 3.01
N ASP A 147 -15.21 -11.27 1.75
CA ASP A 147 -15.82 -10.42 0.72
C ASP A 147 -16.10 -11.24 -0.55
N CYS A 148 -17.35 -11.22 -1.00
CA CYS A 148 -17.68 -11.68 -2.35
C CYS A 148 -17.40 -10.55 -3.35
N VAL A 149 -16.16 -10.46 -3.79
CA VAL A 149 -15.71 -9.42 -4.72
C VAL A 149 -16.25 -9.72 -6.12
N ARG A 150 -17.01 -8.78 -6.67
CA ARG A 150 -17.44 -8.83 -8.06
C ARG A 150 -16.57 -7.89 -8.90
N THR A 151 -15.70 -8.45 -9.72
CA THR A 151 -14.93 -7.71 -10.71
C THR A 151 -15.80 -7.47 -11.93
N LEU A 152 -16.05 -6.22 -12.28
CA LEU A 152 -16.83 -5.83 -13.47
C LEU A 152 -15.99 -5.95 -14.74
N GLY A 153 -14.68 -5.75 -14.63
CA GLY A 153 -13.72 -5.89 -15.70
C GLY A 153 -12.31 -5.58 -15.20
N ALA A 154 -11.32 -6.22 -15.82
CA ALA A 154 -9.92 -5.95 -15.60
C ALA A 154 -9.21 -5.82 -16.95
N TYR A 155 -8.45 -4.76 -17.13
CA TYR A 155 -7.83 -4.39 -18.39
C TYR A 155 -6.35 -4.12 -18.19
N ARG A 156 -5.54 -4.61 -19.08
CA ARG A 156 -4.11 -4.39 -19.13
C ARG A 156 -3.78 -3.35 -20.19
N TYR A 157 -2.94 -2.41 -19.84
CA TYR A 157 -2.50 -1.33 -20.72
C TYR A 157 -0.98 -1.23 -20.76
N SER A 158 -0.45 -0.72 -21.87
CA SER A 158 0.93 -0.29 -21.95
C SER A 158 1.14 0.94 -21.06
N ALA A 159 2.10 0.87 -20.12
CA ALA A 159 2.44 2.00 -19.27
C ALA A 159 3.01 3.17 -20.06
N ARG A 160 3.64 2.89 -21.22
CA ARG A 160 4.26 3.90 -22.07
C ARG A 160 3.30 4.59 -23.03
N THR A 161 2.42 3.81 -23.68
CA THR A 161 1.54 4.35 -24.76
C THR A 161 0.09 4.54 -24.31
N GLY A 162 -0.31 3.93 -23.19
CA GLY A 162 -1.71 3.89 -22.76
C GLY A 162 -2.58 2.96 -23.61
N GLU A 163 -2.02 2.23 -24.57
CA GLU A 163 -2.73 1.29 -25.43
C GLU A 163 -3.23 0.09 -24.62
N ARG A 164 -4.44 -0.39 -24.91
CA ARG A 164 -5.02 -1.57 -24.28
C ARG A 164 -4.38 -2.84 -24.85
N LEU A 165 -3.69 -3.59 -24.01
CA LEU A 165 -2.98 -4.82 -24.38
C LEU A 165 -3.84 -6.08 -24.20
N GLY A 166 -4.89 -6.00 -23.39
CA GLY A 166 -5.75 -7.16 -23.14
C GLY A 166 -6.78 -6.92 -22.05
N SER A 167 -7.59 -7.94 -21.79
CA SER A 167 -8.59 -7.92 -20.73
C SER A 167 -8.80 -9.29 -20.11
N LEU A 168 -9.26 -9.29 -18.87
CA LEU A 168 -9.80 -10.47 -18.20
C LEU A 168 -11.33 -10.27 -18.07
N PRO A 169 -12.11 -11.34 -18.23
CA PRO A 169 -13.54 -11.28 -18.03
C PRO A 169 -13.86 -10.93 -16.58
N GLY A 170 -14.95 -10.24 -16.35
CA GLY A 170 -15.51 -10.04 -15.04
C GLY A 170 -15.93 -11.36 -14.40
N GLY A 171 -16.15 -11.32 -13.08
CA GLY A 171 -16.57 -12.49 -12.35
C GLY A 171 -16.71 -12.20 -10.87
N THR A 172 -17.11 -13.21 -10.11
CA THR A 172 -17.17 -13.16 -8.64
C THR A 172 -16.17 -14.12 -8.04
N ALA A 173 -15.55 -13.72 -6.95
CA ALA A 173 -14.66 -14.59 -6.19
C ALA A 173 -14.76 -14.26 -4.69
N LEU A 174 -14.74 -15.29 -3.88
CA LEU A 174 -14.66 -15.16 -2.45
C LEU A 174 -13.24 -14.72 -2.07
N TYR A 175 -13.13 -13.57 -1.42
CA TYR A 175 -11.88 -12.99 -0.98
C TYR A 175 -11.85 -12.98 0.53
N GLN A 176 -10.88 -13.67 1.13
CA GLN A 176 -10.69 -13.70 2.57
C GLN A 176 -9.43 -12.92 2.92
N VAL A 177 -9.59 -11.88 3.73
CA VAL A 177 -8.48 -11.01 4.15
C VAL A 177 -8.35 -11.02 5.67
N PHE A 178 -7.14 -11.26 6.13
CA PHE A 178 -6.77 -11.18 7.53
C PHE A 178 -6.30 -9.76 7.82
N MET A 179 -7.11 -9.04 8.58
CA MET A 179 -6.76 -7.71 9.09
C MET A 179 -6.06 -7.87 10.44
N ARG A 180 -4.90 -7.26 10.62
CA ARG A 180 -4.13 -7.26 11.85
C ARG A 180 -4.01 -5.85 12.41
N TYR A 181 -4.17 -5.71 13.72
CA TYR A 181 -3.88 -4.46 14.40
C TYR A 181 -2.37 -4.33 14.57
N ASP A 182 -1.80 -3.31 13.96
CA ASP A 182 -0.36 -3.08 13.87
C ASP A 182 -0.06 -1.59 14.00
N ALA A 183 0.83 -1.24 14.94
CA ALA A 183 1.24 0.15 15.21
C ALA A 183 0.06 1.15 15.32
N GLY A 184 -1.00 0.77 16.05
CA GLY A 184 -2.14 1.64 16.31
C GLY A 184 -3.20 1.66 15.20
N THR A 185 -3.08 0.84 14.18
CA THR A 185 -4.04 0.80 13.05
C THR A 185 -4.27 -0.61 12.52
N TRP A 186 -5.37 -0.80 11.80
CA TRP A 186 -5.68 -2.06 11.13
C TRP A 186 -5.06 -2.09 9.74
N LYS A 187 -4.30 -3.16 9.45
CA LYS A 187 -3.66 -3.41 8.15
C LYS A 187 -3.98 -4.81 7.65
N ALA A 188 -4.09 -4.96 6.33
CA ALA A 188 -4.21 -6.27 5.70
C ALA A 188 -2.86 -7.02 5.78
N SER A 189 -2.85 -8.22 6.36
CA SER A 189 -1.62 -9.02 6.54
C SER A 189 -1.56 -10.24 5.63
N LYS A 190 -2.72 -10.75 5.22
CA LYS A 190 -2.83 -11.92 4.34
C LYS A 190 -4.12 -11.81 3.53
N ALA A 191 -4.07 -12.22 2.28
CA ALA A 191 -5.24 -12.34 1.43
C ALA A 191 -5.23 -13.71 0.73
N THR A 192 -6.39 -14.33 0.63
CA THR A 192 -6.58 -15.59 -0.09
C THR A 192 -7.78 -15.47 -1.00
N LEU A 193 -7.61 -15.92 -2.25
CA LEU A 193 -8.69 -16.03 -3.22
C LEU A 193 -9.30 -17.43 -3.12
N GLY A 194 -10.59 -17.47 -2.85
CA GLY A 194 -11.36 -18.70 -2.76
C GLY A 194 -12.13 -19.01 -4.04
N LYS A 195 -13.13 -19.85 -3.88
CA LYS A 195 -14.02 -20.26 -4.97
C LYS A 195 -14.93 -19.10 -5.41
N LYS A 196 -15.60 -19.30 -6.54
CA LYS A 196 -16.65 -18.41 -7.00
C LYS A 196 -17.76 -18.31 -5.95
N CYS A 197 -18.23 -17.14 -5.66
CA CYS A 197 -19.39 -16.87 -4.82
C CYS A 197 -20.57 -16.42 -5.72
#